data_f90273b5b6705817e323210cad703cc9
#
_entry.id   f90273b5b6705817e323210cad703cc9
#
_cell.length_a   1.000
_cell.length_b   1.000
_cell.length_c   1.000
_cell.angle_alpha   90.00
_cell.angle_beta   90.00
_cell.angle_gamma   90.00
#
_symmetry.space_group_name_H-M   'P 1'
#
loop_
_entity.id
_entity.type
_entity.pdbx_description
1 polymer ?
#
loop_
_entity_poly.entity_id
_entity_poly.type
_entity_poly.pdbx_seq_one_letter_code
_entity_poly.pdbx_strand_id
1 'polypeptide(L)'
;DEYFGLYVSVEHIDDKFLSKNFENDNGNLWKCIWPADLTYRGNDSEDYHPYYSETRPYELKTNRDEYDYSKLARLIRIIHNTPDSLEAVLDIKTTLQYLAMNILTGSWDDYRFLRNNFYLYHNPDNDLIHWIPYDYDNTFGIDWFNIDWANINPYEYAVIDGDGRPL
;
A
#
# COMPACT_ATOMS: atom_id res chain seq x y z
N ASP A 1 -1.29 33.96 -24.13
CA ASP A 1 -1.55 32.66 -23.49
C ASP A 1 -0.96 31.59 -24.38
N GLU A 2 -0.08 30.79 -23.83
CA GLU A 2 0.55 29.67 -24.53
C GLU A 2 -0.15 28.37 -24.14
N TYR A 3 -0.52 27.55 -25.12
CA TYR A 3 -1.18 26.27 -24.87
C TYR A 3 -0.12 25.20 -24.59
N PHE A 4 -0.13 24.64 -23.36
CA PHE A 4 0.82 23.62 -22.93
C PHE A 4 0.31 22.17 -23.04
N GLY A 5 -0.90 21.94 -23.50
CA GLY A 5 -1.49 20.60 -23.68
C GLY A 5 -2.56 20.25 -22.65
N LEU A 6 -2.96 18.97 -22.66
CA LEU A 6 -3.88 18.38 -21.68
C LEU A 6 -3.06 17.69 -20.58
N TYR A 7 -3.45 17.90 -19.33
CA TYR A 7 -2.83 17.31 -18.16
C TYR A 7 -3.88 16.61 -17.30
N VAL A 8 -3.52 15.47 -16.73
CA VAL A 8 -4.34 14.79 -15.71
C VAL A 8 -4.06 15.47 -14.37
N SER A 9 -5.12 15.82 -13.65
CA SER A 9 -5.01 16.27 -12.25
C SER A 9 -5.18 15.06 -11.34
N VAL A 10 -4.12 14.69 -10.63
CA VAL A 10 -4.12 13.59 -9.68
C VAL A 10 -4.10 14.15 -8.27
N GLU A 11 -5.00 13.68 -7.40
CA GLU A 11 -5.00 14.06 -5.98
C GLU A 11 -3.74 13.50 -5.33
N HIS A 12 -2.96 14.38 -4.71
CA HIS A 12 -1.76 13.97 -3.98
C HIS A 12 -2.15 13.41 -2.61
N ILE A 13 -1.56 12.27 -2.25
CA ILE A 13 -1.78 11.65 -0.94
C ILE A 13 -0.80 12.29 0.05
N ASP A 14 -1.29 13.29 0.77
CA ASP A 14 -0.54 14.11 1.74
C ASP A 14 -1.43 14.50 2.94
N ASP A 15 -0.96 15.42 3.76
CA ASP A 15 -1.69 15.93 4.93
C ASP A 15 -3.07 16.49 4.55
N LYS A 16 -3.23 17.10 3.38
CA LYS A 16 -4.52 17.61 2.90
C LYS A 16 -5.48 16.49 2.54
N PHE A 17 -4.97 15.43 1.94
CA PHE A 17 -5.75 14.24 1.69
C PHE A 17 -6.23 13.62 3.02
N LEU A 18 -5.34 13.50 4.01
CA LEU A 18 -5.68 12.94 5.31
C LEU A 18 -6.75 13.77 6.01
N SER A 19 -6.57 15.09 6.11
CA SER A 19 -7.54 15.99 6.78
C SER A 19 -8.92 16.03 6.12
N LYS A 20 -9.00 15.68 4.83
CA LYS A 20 -10.27 15.58 4.11
C LYS A 20 -10.99 14.25 4.33
N ASN A 21 -10.25 13.16 4.55
CA ASN A 21 -10.78 11.81 4.53
C ASN A 21 -10.81 11.12 5.91
N PHE A 22 -10.10 11.66 6.91
CA PHE A 22 -10.04 11.14 8.27
C PHE A 22 -10.35 12.26 9.26
N GLU A 23 -11.06 11.95 10.35
CA GLU A 23 -11.33 12.93 11.41
C GLU A 23 -10.05 13.32 12.16
N ASN A 24 -9.12 12.37 12.30
CA ASN A 24 -7.81 12.58 12.88
C ASN A 24 -6.74 12.31 11.81
N ASP A 25 -6.03 13.35 11.42
CA ASP A 25 -4.99 13.32 10.39
C ASP A 25 -3.56 13.26 10.97
N ASN A 26 -3.42 13.07 12.30
CA ASN A 26 -2.12 13.05 12.98
C ASN A 26 -1.41 11.69 12.95
N GLY A 27 -1.93 10.74 12.19
CA GLY A 27 -1.34 9.40 12.07
C GLY A 27 -0.14 9.32 11.14
N ASN A 28 0.54 8.19 11.19
CA ASN A 28 1.67 7.92 10.31
C ASN A 28 1.18 7.45 8.94
N LEU A 29 1.65 8.11 7.90
CA LEU A 29 1.39 7.77 6.50
C LEU A 29 2.67 7.25 5.85
N TRP A 30 2.65 6.02 5.36
CA TRP A 30 3.75 5.44 4.59
C TRP A 30 3.37 5.33 3.12
N LYS A 31 4.20 5.90 2.24
CA LYS A 31 4.18 5.59 0.81
C LYS A 31 4.89 4.27 0.59
N CYS A 32 4.18 3.32 0.03
CA CYS A 32 4.67 1.98 -0.22
C CYS A 32 5.07 1.85 -1.70
N ILE A 33 6.37 1.72 -1.93
CA ILE A 33 6.98 1.56 -3.24
C ILE A 33 7.76 0.24 -3.30
N TRP A 34 8.14 -0.18 -4.49
CA TRP A 34 8.88 -1.43 -4.66
C TRP A 34 10.13 -1.52 -3.76
N PRO A 35 10.32 -2.62 -3.05
CA PRO A 35 9.52 -3.83 -2.87
C PRO A 35 8.73 -3.85 -1.54
N ALA A 36 7.64 -3.10 -1.44
CA ALA A 36 6.80 -3.06 -0.23
C ALA A 36 5.97 -4.35 -0.09
N ASP A 37 6.60 -5.41 0.37
CA ASP A 37 6.12 -6.80 0.36
C ASP A 37 5.46 -7.26 1.68
N LEU A 38 5.50 -6.44 2.73
CA LEU A 38 5.08 -6.77 4.10
C LEU A 38 5.75 -8.02 4.67
N THR A 39 6.95 -8.37 4.18
CA THR A 39 7.74 -9.49 4.70
C THR A 39 8.22 -9.19 6.12
N TYR A 40 8.09 -10.17 7.00
CA TYR A 40 8.58 -10.06 8.38
C TYR A 40 10.11 -10.01 8.42
N ARG A 41 10.66 -8.96 9.03
CA ARG A 41 12.11 -8.71 9.16
C ARG A 41 12.56 -8.67 10.62
N GLY A 42 11.63 -8.47 11.55
CA GLY A 42 11.87 -8.36 12.98
C GLY A 42 10.71 -7.71 13.71
N ASN A 43 10.88 -7.49 15.02
CA ASN A 43 9.83 -6.90 15.86
C ASN A 43 9.99 -5.40 16.07
N ASP A 44 11.15 -4.87 15.78
CA ASP A 44 11.53 -3.51 16.12
C ASP A 44 11.20 -2.55 14.98
N SER A 45 10.94 -1.30 15.33
CA SER A 45 10.65 -0.20 14.40
C SER A 45 11.76 -0.06 13.35
N GLU A 46 12.99 -0.20 13.79
CA GLU A 46 14.21 -0.04 13.00
C GLU A 46 14.37 -1.07 11.89
N ASP A 47 13.75 -2.25 12.03
CA ASP A 47 13.78 -3.32 11.03
C ASP A 47 13.08 -2.91 9.72
N TYR A 48 12.24 -1.86 9.77
CA TYR A 48 11.44 -1.37 8.64
C TYR A 48 11.85 0.03 8.17
N HIS A 49 12.86 0.64 8.81
CA HIS A 49 13.40 1.91 8.34
C HIS A 49 13.92 1.76 6.91
N PRO A 50 13.63 2.71 6.01
CA PRO A 50 14.23 2.71 4.69
C PRO A 50 15.75 2.83 4.84
N TYR A 51 16.46 1.79 4.44
CA TYR A 51 17.90 1.87 4.36
C TYR A 51 18.29 2.99 3.38
N TYR A 52 19.46 3.58 3.57
CA TYR A 52 20.07 4.55 2.65
C TYR A 52 20.43 3.93 1.28
N SER A 53 20.02 2.68 1.04
CA SER A 53 20.05 2.03 -0.25
C SER A 53 18.96 2.61 -1.17
N GLU A 54 19.08 2.38 -2.46
CA GLU A 54 18.22 2.91 -3.53
C GLU A 54 16.73 2.56 -3.37
N THR A 55 16.38 1.58 -2.53
CA THR A 55 15.00 1.14 -2.30
C THR A 55 14.48 1.61 -0.95
N ARG A 56 13.32 2.29 -0.95
CA ARG A 56 12.63 2.78 0.25
C ARG A 56 11.21 2.23 0.31
N PRO A 57 11.03 0.94 0.62
CA PRO A 57 9.74 0.26 0.49
C PRO A 57 8.61 0.90 1.31
N TYR A 58 8.94 1.55 2.45
CA TYR A 58 7.96 2.21 3.31
C TYR A 58 8.45 3.61 3.66
N GLU A 59 8.23 4.58 2.77
CA GLU A 59 8.66 5.95 3.01
C GLU A 59 7.66 6.70 3.89
N LEU A 60 8.06 7.09 5.11
CA LEU A 60 7.23 7.89 6.01
C LEU A 60 7.02 9.30 5.44
N LYS A 61 5.75 9.71 5.28
CA LYS A 61 5.35 10.98 4.69
C LYS A 61 4.91 12.01 5.73
N THR A 62 4.33 11.57 6.85
CA THR A 62 3.95 12.40 8.01
C THR A 62 4.86 12.10 9.20
N ASN A 63 4.83 12.93 10.25
CA ASN A 63 5.55 12.70 11.53
C ASN A 63 7.03 12.30 11.35
N ARG A 64 7.71 12.93 10.37
CA ARG A 64 9.06 12.53 9.97
C ARG A 64 10.11 12.74 11.04
N ASP A 65 9.89 13.68 11.95
CA ASP A 65 10.83 13.98 13.04
C ASP A 65 10.80 12.89 14.11
N GLU A 66 9.65 12.26 14.32
CA GLU A 66 9.49 11.14 15.24
C GLU A 66 10.04 9.83 14.66
N TYR A 67 9.96 9.67 13.35
CA TYR A 67 10.47 8.54 12.55
C TYR A 67 10.04 7.16 13.11
N ASP A 68 8.77 7.09 13.61
CA ASP A 68 8.25 5.90 14.27
C ASP A 68 7.58 4.93 13.28
N TYR A 69 8.13 3.73 13.18
CA TYR A 69 7.61 2.61 12.39
C TYR A 69 6.96 1.51 13.23
N SER A 70 6.75 1.73 14.53
CA SER A 70 6.25 0.71 15.45
C SER A 70 4.89 0.13 15.03
N LYS A 71 4.00 0.94 14.47
CA LYS A 71 2.68 0.50 13.99
C LYS A 71 2.77 -0.37 12.75
N LEU A 72 3.68 -0.05 11.83
CA LEU A 72 3.98 -0.87 10.66
C LEU A 72 4.61 -2.20 11.08
N ALA A 73 5.60 -2.18 11.97
CA ALA A 73 6.22 -3.39 12.53
C ALA A 73 5.18 -4.28 13.22
N ARG A 74 4.26 -3.68 14.01
CA ARG A 74 3.15 -4.40 14.65
C ARG A 74 2.22 -5.08 13.62
N LEU A 75 1.83 -4.37 12.56
CA LEU A 75 1.02 -4.94 11.48
C LEU A 75 1.71 -6.16 10.88
N ILE A 76 2.95 -6.00 10.42
CA ILE A 76 3.72 -7.06 9.76
C ILE A 76 3.91 -8.26 10.68
N ARG A 77 4.23 -8.02 11.96
CA ARG A 77 4.34 -9.10 12.95
C ARG A 77 3.05 -9.89 13.11
N ILE A 78 1.89 -9.21 13.16
CA ILE A 78 0.59 -9.87 13.32
C ILE A 78 0.23 -10.67 12.07
N ILE A 79 0.45 -10.13 10.88
CA ILE A 79 0.26 -10.85 9.61
C ILE A 79 0.95 -12.21 9.63
N HIS A 80 2.20 -12.25 10.12
CA HIS A 80 3.02 -13.47 10.06
C HIS A 80 2.87 -14.41 11.25
N ASN A 81 2.68 -13.87 12.45
CA ASN A 81 2.77 -14.67 13.68
C ASN A 81 1.42 -14.97 14.33
N THR A 82 0.42 -14.10 14.12
CA THR A 82 -0.91 -14.22 14.73
C THR A 82 -2.02 -13.70 13.79
N PRO A 83 -2.17 -14.26 12.57
CA PRO A 83 -3.09 -13.73 11.55
C PRO A 83 -4.55 -13.68 12.02
N ASP A 84 -4.95 -14.52 12.95
CA ASP A 84 -6.29 -14.48 13.57
C ASP A 84 -6.58 -13.19 14.34
N SER A 85 -5.54 -12.39 14.62
CA SER A 85 -5.66 -11.08 15.30
C SER A 85 -5.57 -9.89 14.34
N LEU A 86 -5.70 -10.12 13.05
CA LEU A 86 -5.49 -9.09 12.02
C LEU A 86 -6.47 -7.91 12.15
N GLU A 87 -7.71 -8.17 12.55
CA GLU A 87 -8.74 -7.14 12.80
C GLU A 87 -8.36 -6.14 13.91
N ALA A 88 -7.41 -6.48 14.77
CA ALA A 88 -6.94 -5.59 15.83
C ALA A 88 -5.92 -4.53 15.35
N VAL A 89 -5.46 -4.61 14.10
CA VAL A 89 -4.41 -3.73 13.56
C VAL A 89 -4.70 -3.24 12.14
N LEU A 90 -5.65 -3.85 11.44
CA LEU A 90 -5.92 -3.57 10.03
C LEU A 90 -7.41 -3.31 9.82
N ASP A 91 -7.75 -2.26 9.10
CA ASP A 91 -9.11 -2.08 8.60
C ASP A 91 -9.36 -3.09 7.47
N ILE A 92 -10.00 -4.20 7.84
CA ILE A 92 -10.27 -5.31 6.92
C ILE A 92 -11.16 -4.86 5.77
N LYS A 93 -12.12 -3.95 6.01
CA LYS A 93 -13.03 -3.48 4.98
C LYS A 93 -12.29 -2.73 3.87
N THR A 94 -11.47 -1.74 4.23
CA THR A 94 -10.71 -0.96 3.24
C THR A 94 -9.68 -1.83 2.53
N THR A 95 -9.06 -2.78 3.25
CA THR A 95 -8.13 -3.75 2.67
C THR A 95 -8.79 -4.62 1.60
N LEU A 96 -9.94 -5.22 1.92
CA LEU A 96 -10.68 -6.04 0.95
C LEU A 96 -11.18 -5.22 -0.24
N GLN A 97 -11.60 -3.96 -0.01
CA GLN A 97 -11.99 -3.06 -1.10
C GLN A 97 -10.81 -2.75 -2.03
N TYR A 98 -9.63 -2.48 -1.47
CA TYR A 98 -8.40 -2.27 -2.23
C TYR A 98 -8.06 -3.49 -3.08
N LEU A 99 -8.01 -4.69 -2.49
CA LEU A 99 -7.69 -5.92 -3.20
C LEU A 99 -8.71 -6.25 -4.30
N ALA A 100 -10.00 -6.09 -4.02
CA ALA A 100 -11.05 -6.32 -4.99
C ALA A 100 -10.99 -5.32 -6.16
N MET A 101 -10.72 -4.05 -5.89
CA MET A 101 -10.56 -3.03 -6.92
C MET A 101 -9.41 -3.37 -7.85
N ASN A 102 -8.27 -3.78 -7.32
CA ASN A 102 -7.10 -4.14 -8.11
C ASN A 102 -7.40 -5.32 -9.05
N ILE A 103 -8.11 -6.34 -8.58
CA ILE A 103 -8.54 -7.47 -9.41
C ILE A 103 -9.50 -7.00 -10.52
N LEU A 104 -10.51 -6.21 -10.16
CA LEU A 104 -11.54 -5.75 -11.11
C LEU A 104 -10.98 -4.84 -12.21
N THR A 105 -9.98 -4.05 -11.90
CA THR A 105 -9.35 -3.14 -12.88
C THR A 105 -8.19 -3.78 -13.64
N GLY A 106 -7.79 -5.01 -13.28
CA GLY A 106 -6.61 -5.65 -13.86
C GLY A 106 -5.31 -4.94 -13.49
N SER A 107 -5.26 -4.33 -12.29
CA SER A 107 -4.03 -3.70 -11.78
C SER A 107 -2.98 -4.75 -11.47
N TRP A 108 -1.80 -4.57 -12.02
CA TRP A 108 -0.64 -5.45 -11.76
C TRP A 108 0.52 -4.70 -11.10
N ASP A 109 0.60 -3.39 -11.25
CA ASP A 109 1.59 -2.55 -10.57
C ASP A 109 1.12 -2.19 -9.16
N ASP A 110 0.75 -3.21 -8.40
CA ASP A 110 0.13 -3.12 -7.08
C ASP A 110 0.88 -3.95 -6.02
N TYR A 111 0.32 -4.03 -4.82
CA TYR A 111 0.89 -4.83 -3.73
C TYR A 111 1.09 -6.30 -4.10
N ARG A 112 0.09 -6.93 -4.78
CA ARG A 112 0.10 -8.38 -5.01
C ARG A 112 1.12 -8.82 -6.04
N PHE A 113 1.29 -8.08 -7.13
CA PHE A 113 2.22 -8.45 -8.20
C PHE A 113 3.56 -7.73 -8.03
N LEU A 114 3.63 -6.40 -8.17
CA LEU A 114 4.90 -5.67 -8.10
C LEU A 114 5.26 -5.14 -6.72
N ARG A 115 4.43 -5.32 -5.68
CA ARG A 115 4.71 -4.83 -4.32
C ARG A 115 4.92 -3.31 -4.29
N ASN A 116 4.02 -2.58 -4.95
CA ASN A 116 4.18 -1.17 -5.28
C ASN A 116 2.85 -0.41 -5.18
N ASN A 117 2.90 0.90 -5.31
CA ASN A 117 1.79 1.80 -5.60
C ASN A 117 0.59 1.74 -4.65
N PHE A 118 0.88 1.85 -3.35
CA PHE A 118 -0.16 2.04 -2.34
C PHE A 118 0.38 2.87 -1.18
N TYR A 119 -0.52 3.32 -0.31
CA TYR A 119 -0.17 3.90 0.97
C TYR A 119 -0.80 3.11 2.10
N LEU A 120 -0.15 3.15 3.25
CA LEU A 120 -0.67 2.67 4.52
C LEU A 120 -0.79 3.87 5.45
N TYR A 121 -1.97 4.04 6.05
CA TYR A 121 -2.22 5.10 7.03
C TYR A 121 -2.64 4.49 8.36
N HIS A 122 -1.88 4.74 9.41
CA HIS A 122 -2.29 4.43 10.77
C HIS A 122 -3.20 5.53 11.30
N ASN A 123 -4.49 5.19 11.50
CA ASN A 123 -5.48 6.11 12.07
C ASN A 123 -5.42 6.06 13.60
N PRO A 124 -5.06 7.17 14.28
CA PRO A 124 -4.96 7.20 15.74
C PRO A 124 -6.28 6.99 16.48
N ASP A 125 -7.42 7.29 15.86
CA ASP A 125 -8.75 7.20 16.52
C ASP A 125 -9.16 5.75 16.79
N ASN A 126 -8.77 4.82 15.95
CA ASN A 126 -9.14 3.41 16.07
C ASN A 126 -7.95 2.45 16.17
N ASP A 127 -6.73 2.97 16.11
CA ASP A 127 -5.46 2.21 16.12
C ASP A 127 -5.35 1.18 14.98
N LEU A 128 -6.05 1.43 13.85
CA LEU A 128 -6.03 0.56 12.68
C LEU A 128 -5.21 1.17 11.54
N ILE A 129 -4.63 0.30 10.73
CA ILE A 129 -4.00 0.69 9.47
C ILE A 129 -5.01 0.56 8.33
N HIS A 130 -5.11 1.61 7.52
CA HIS A 130 -5.97 1.71 6.34
C HIS A 130 -5.13 1.66 5.08
N TRP A 131 -5.62 0.92 4.07
CA TRP A 131 -5.07 0.95 2.73
C TRP A 131 -5.62 2.12 1.95
N ILE A 132 -4.72 2.84 1.27
CA ILE A 132 -5.08 3.92 0.36
C ILE A 132 -4.51 3.56 -1.02
N PRO A 133 -5.37 3.39 -2.04
CA PRO A 133 -4.95 3.10 -3.40
C PRO A 133 -4.18 4.27 -4.02
N TYR A 134 -3.22 3.96 -4.87
CA TYR A 134 -2.42 4.96 -5.56
C TYR A 134 -1.93 4.43 -6.91
N ASP A 135 -1.83 5.31 -7.89
CA ASP A 135 -1.20 5.09 -9.20
C ASP A 135 -1.80 3.90 -9.99
N TYR A 136 -2.99 4.13 -10.54
CA TYR A 136 -3.73 3.14 -11.32
C TYR A 136 -3.54 3.30 -12.84
N ASP A 137 -2.42 3.84 -13.28
CA ASP A 137 -2.12 4.02 -14.70
C ASP A 137 -1.92 2.68 -15.45
N ASN A 138 -1.49 1.66 -14.73
CA ASN A 138 -1.28 0.30 -15.25
C ASN A 138 -2.50 -0.61 -14.99
N THR A 139 -3.65 -0.22 -15.56
CA THR A 139 -4.95 -0.91 -15.42
C THR A 139 -5.66 -1.04 -16.76
N PHE A 140 -6.81 -1.71 -16.77
CA PHE A 140 -7.70 -1.85 -17.96
C PHE A 140 -7.00 -2.40 -19.20
N GLY A 141 -6.11 -3.38 -19.03
CA GLY A 141 -5.46 -4.09 -20.11
C GLY A 141 -4.13 -3.48 -20.57
N ILE A 142 -3.65 -2.42 -19.92
CA ILE A 142 -2.25 -1.99 -20.09
C ILE A 142 -1.34 -3.10 -19.55
N ASP A 143 -0.40 -3.54 -20.36
CA ASP A 143 0.47 -4.67 -20.03
C ASP A 143 1.91 -4.46 -20.52
N TRP A 144 2.89 -4.89 -19.68
CA TRP A 144 4.31 -4.88 -20.00
C TRP A 144 4.93 -6.28 -19.98
N PHE A 145 4.15 -7.31 -19.62
CA PHE A 145 4.65 -8.67 -19.36
C PHE A 145 4.08 -9.71 -20.33
N ASN A 146 3.28 -9.30 -21.31
CA ASN A 146 2.54 -10.17 -22.21
C ASN A 146 1.57 -11.12 -21.46
N ILE A 147 0.88 -10.58 -20.46
CA ILE A 147 -0.12 -11.26 -19.65
C ILE A 147 -1.51 -10.71 -20.01
N ASP A 148 -2.46 -11.59 -20.24
CA ASP A 148 -3.86 -11.20 -20.49
C ASP A 148 -4.58 -10.92 -19.16
N TRP A 149 -4.35 -9.76 -18.59
CA TRP A 149 -4.93 -9.33 -17.32
C TRP A 149 -6.46 -9.33 -17.31
N ALA A 150 -7.11 -9.16 -18.47
CA ALA A 150 -8.55 -9.13 -18.58
C ALA A 150 -9.20 -10.52 -18.40
N ASN A 151 -8.48 -11.59 -18.69
CA ASN A 151 -8.98 -12.96 -18.66
C ASN A 151 -8.36 -13.81 -17.55
N ILE A 152 -7.56 -13.22 -16.66
CA ILE A 152 -7.02 -13.93 -15.50
C ILE A 152 -8.15 -14.35 -14.55
N ASN A 153 -8.09 -15.59 -14.08
CA ASN A 153 -8.97 -16.05 -13.03
C ASN A 153 -8.73 -15.22 -11.74
N PRO A 154 -9.75 -14.52 -11.21
CA PRO A 154 -9.60 -13.71 -10.00
C PRO A 154 -9.03 -14.47 -8.80
N TYR A 155 -9.26 -15.76 -8.69
CA TYR A 155 -8.73 -16.60 -7.61
C TYR A 155 -7.27 -16.99 -7.78
N GLU A 156 -6.70 -16.81 -8.97
CA GLU A 156 -5.32 -17.14 -9.30
C GLU A 156 -4.46 -15.87 -9.48
N TYR A 157 -5.08 -14.71 -9.37
CA TYR A 157 -4.44 -13.41 -9.64
C TYR A 157 -3.21 -13.16 -8.76
N ALA A 158 -3.21 -13.63 -7.53
CA ALA A 158 -2.13 -13.40 -6.56
C ALA A 158 -0.92 -14.34 -6.74
N VAL A 159 -1.00 -15.36 -7.60
CA VAL A 159 0.07 -16.38 -7.76
C VAL A 159 0.82 -16.26 -9.09
N ILE A 160 0.56 -15.22 -9.88
CA ILE A 160 1.14 -15.06 -11.22
C ILE A 160 2.65 -14.89 -11.18
N ASP A 161 3.18 -14.20 -10.17
CA ASP A 161 4.60 -14.00 -9.97
C ASP A 161 5.31 -15.15 -9.21
N GLY A 162 4.57 -16.17 -8.79
CA GLY A 162 5.07 -17.33 -8.07
C GLY A 162 5.36 -17.09 -6.58
N ASP A 163 5.31 -15.87 -6.11
CA ASP A 163 5.57 -15.49 -4.72
C ASP A 163 4.26 -15.11 -4.03
N GLY A 164 3.77 -15.94 -3.12
CA GLY A 164 2.62 -15.60 -2.29
C GLY A 164 2.87 -14.34 -1.46
N ARG A 165 1.87 -13.46 -1.34
CA ARG A 165 1.91 -12.33 -0.42
C ARG A 165 1.35 -12.74 0.94
N PRO A 166 1.80 -12.10 2.04
CA PRO A 166 1.32 -12.41 3.39
C PRO A 166 -0.16 -12.09 3.63
N LEU A 167 -0.76 -11.23 2.78
CA LEU A 167 -2.19 -10.86 2.83
C LEU A 167 -2.92 -11.30 1.57
#